data_2c1ef1e6145f35cde423e370000cc60b
#
_entry.id   2c1ef1e6145f35cde423e370000cc60b
#
_cell.length_a   1.000
_cell.length_b   1.000
_cell.length_c   1.000
_cell.angle_alpha   90.00
_cell.angle_beta   90.00
_cell.angle_gamma   90.00
#
_symmetry.space_group_name_H-M   'P 1'
#
loop_
_entity.id
_entity.type
_entity.pdbx_description
1 polymer ?
#
loop_
_entity_poly.entity_id
_entity_poly.type
_entity_poly.pdbx_seq_one_letter_code
_entity_poly.pdbx_strand_id
1 'polypeptide(L)'
;MTHDDVMALMEAIKDATGCAFAYDHFAEGESPDPPFLCFLYPEAAEFGADNIVYHSFSHLDIELYTDLKDPELEQKVEAVLTGYELFFHKSEVWIEEEKMYEILFELTV
;
A
#
# COMPACT_ATOMS: atom_id res chain seq x y z
N MET A 1 1.78 -3.92 14.18
CA MET A 1 2.70 -2.83 13.78
C MET A 1 2.14 -1.46 14.15
N THR A 2 2.98 -0.58 14.62
CA THR A 2 2.60 0.82 14.80
C THR A 2 2.61 1.54 13.44
N HIS A 3 2.08 2.77 13.42
CA HIS A 3 2.15 3.56 12.19
C HIS A 3 3.60 3.80 11.74
N ASP A 4 4.51 4.05 12.68
CA ASP A 4 5.93 4.23 12.35
C ASP A 4 6.55 2.98 11.74
N ASP A 5 6.17 1.80 12.22
CA ASP A 5 6.62 0.53 11.64
C ASP A 5 6.12 0.39 10.20
N VAL A 6 4.87 0.77 9.95
CA VAL A 6 4.29 0.73 8.62
C VAL A 6 4.97 1.74 7.69
N MET A 7 5.28 2.93 8.19
CA MET A 7 6.02 3.92 7.39
C MET A 7 7.40 3.39 6.98
N ALA A 8 8.09 2.70 7.89
CA ALA A 8 9.38 2.07 7.56
C ALA A 8 9.21 1.00 6.48
N LEU A 9 8.15 0.20 6.57
CA LEU A 9 7.82 -0.80 5.54
C LEU A 9 7.56 -0.12 4.19
N MET A 10 6.76 0.94 4.17
CA MET A 10 6.43 1.65 2.93
C MET A 10 7.67 2.31 2.32
N GLU A 11 8.58 2.85 3.13
CA GLU A 11 9.86 3.38 2.63
C GLU A 11 10.71 2.28 2.00
N ALA A 12 10.72 1.08 2.58
CA ALA A 12 11.44 -0.06 2.01
C ALA A 12 10.84 -0.47 0.66
N ILE A 13 9.52 -0.45 0.52
CA ILE A 13 8.85 -0.74 -0.74
C ILE A 13 9.20 0.35 -1.78
N LYS A 14 9.17 1.61 -1.37
CA LYS A 14 9.57 2.72 -2.24
C LYS A 14 11.00 2.56 -2.75
N ASP A 15 11.92 2.21 -1.86
CA ASP A 15 13.32 1.99 -2.24
C ASP A 15 13.47 0.84 -3.24
N ALA A 16 12.68 -0.21 -3.09
CA ALA A 16 12.74 -1.39 -3.97
C ALA A 16 12.09 -1.13 -5.33
N THR A 17 11.03 -0.33 -5.37
CA THR A 17 10.20 -0.14 -6.57
C THR A 17 10.41 1.17 -7.28
N GLY A 18 10.88 2.19 -6.58
CA GLY A 18 10.94 3.56 -7.09
C GLY A 18 9.59 4.27 -7.11
N CYS A 19 8.55 3.67 -6.53
CA CYS A 19 7.20 4.22 -6.55
C CYS A 19 6.92 5.10 -5.35
N ALA A 20 6.33 6.27 -5.58
CA ALA A 20 5.84 7.14 -4.51
C ALA A 20 4.66 6.47 -3.82
N PHE A 21 4.44 6.80 -2.56
CA PHE A 21 3.30 6.31 -1.81
C PHE A 21 2.63 7.40 -0.99
N ALA A 22 1.37 7.18 -0.64
CA ALA A 22 0.60 8.05 0.25
C ALA A 22 -0.25 7.22 1.20
N TYR A 23 -0.56 7.80 2.36
CA TYR A 23 -1.52 7.22 3.28
C TYR A 23 -2.93 7.52 2.76
N ASP A 24 -3.72 6.48 2.58
CA ASP A 24 -5.09 6.49 2.08
C ASP A 24 -5.20 6.96 0.62
N HIS A 25 -4.78 8.18 0.30
CA HIS A 25 -4.81 8.73 -1.05
C HIS A 25 -3.84 9.90 -1.18
N PHE A 26 -3.49 10.24 -2.40
CA PHE A 26 -2.76 11.49 -2.67
C PHE A 26 -3.73 12.66 -2.62
N ALA A 27 -3.24 13.82 -2.20
CA ALA A 27 -4.02 15.04 -2.25
C ALA A 27 -4.47 15.32 -3.69
N GLU A 28 -5.62 15.97 -3.85
CA GLU A 28 -6.15 16.29 -5.17
C GLU A 28 -5.13 17.08 -5.99
N GLY A 29 -4.88 16.62 -7.21
CA GLY A 29 -3.90 17.23 -8.11
C GLY A 29 -2.45 16.86 -7.83
N GLU A 30 -2.16 16.09 -6.78
CA GLU A 30 -0.81 15.69 -6.41
C GLU A 30 -0.49 14.22 -6.72
N SER A 31 -1.44 13.47 -7.24
CA SER A 31 -1.20 12.07 -7.62
C SER A 31 -0.18 12.01 -8.75
N PRO A 32 0.91 11.23 -8.58
CA PRO A 32 1.87 11.04 -9.65
C PRO A 32 1.28 10.17 -10.77
N ASP A 33 1.98 10.11 -11.90
CA ASP A 33 1.64 9.13 -12.91
C ASP A 33 1.87 7.72 -12.37
N PRO A 34 1.07 6.73 -12.80
CA PRO A 34 1.32 5.35 -12.40
C PRO A 34 2.71 4.87 -12.85
N PRO A 35 3.38 3.99 -12.10
CA PRO A 35 2.85 3.31 -10.91
C PRO A 35 3.04 4.11 -9.62
N PHE A 36 2.12 3.93 -8.69
CA PHE A 36 2.22 4.50 -7.34
C PHE A 36 1.51 3.59 -6.34
N LEU A 37 1.71 3.87 -5.05
CA LEU A 37 1.15 3.06 -3.97
C LEU A 37 0.32 3.93 -3.02
N CYS A 38 -0.71 3.31 -2.45
CA CYS A 38 -1.40 3.86 -1.29
C CYS A 38 -1.47 2.77 -0.23
N PHE A 39 -1.53 3.16 1.02
CA PHE A 39 -1.75 2.21 2.10
C PHE A 39 -2.80 2.76 3.06
N LEU A 40 -3.53 1.86 3.70
CA LEU A 40 -4.56 2.24 4.66
C LEU A 40 -4.76 1.14 5.70
N TYR A 41 -5.40 1.52 6.79
CA TYR A 41 -5.75 0.59 7.85
C TYR A 41 -7.26 0.35 7.81
N PRO A 42 -7.72 -0.86 7.45
CA PRO A 42 -9.16 -1.13 7.38
C PRO A 42 -9.89 -0.87 8.70
N GLU A 43 -9.17 -1.01 9.81
CA GLU A 43 -9.73 -0.83 11.15
C GLU A 43 -9.69 0.61 11.67
N ALA A 44 -9.05 1.54 10.93
CA ALA A 44 -8.87 2.93 11.40
C ALA A 44 -10.19 3.68 11.59
N ALA A 45 -11.22 3.34 10.84
CA ALA A 45 -12.54 3.97 10.98
C ALA A 45 -13.16 3.78 12.36
N GLU A 46 -12.75 2.72 13.10
CA GLU A 46 -13.25 2.42 14.44
C GLU A 46 -12.60 3.28 15.51
N PHE A 47 -11.42 3.85 15.23
CA PHE A 47 -10.61 4.55 16.23
C PHE A 47 -10.56 6.06 16.02
N GLY A 48 -10.94 6.56 14.86
CA GLY A 48 -10.78 7.95 14.49
C GLY A 48 -9.33 8.30 14.14
N ALA A 49 -9.14 9.44 13.46
CA ALA A 49 -7.85 9.84 12.91
C ALA A 49 -6.80 10.12 13.99
N ASP A 50 -7.20 10.66 15.13
CA ASP A 50 -6.27 11.06 16.20
C ASP A 50 -5.56 9.88 16.85
N ASN A 51 -6.13 8.68 16.75
CA ASN A 51 -5.59 7.48 17.38
C ASN A 51 -4.57 6.75 16.51
N ILE A 52 -4.41 7.14 15.24
CA ILE A 52 -3.52 6.45 14.30
C ILE A 52 -2.08 6.43 14.79
N VAL A 53 -1.60 7.56 15.36
CA VAL A 53 -0.20 7.71 15.77
C VAL A 53 0.17 6.73 16.91
N TYR A 54 -0.76 6.48 17.80
CA TYR A 54 -0.51 5.67 19.01
C TYR A 54 -1.04 4.25 18.93
N HIS A 55 -1.83 3.95 17.92
CA HIS A 55 -2.47 2.65 17.79
C HIS A 55 -1.52 1.62 17.14
N SER A 56 -1.58 0.37 17.63
CA SER A 56 -0.92 -0.75 16.97
C SER A 56 -1.95 -1.45 16.09
N PHE A 57 -1.68 -1.53 14.80
CA PHE A 57 -2.62 -2.07 13.82
C PHE A 57 -2.37 -3.56 13.60
N SER A 58 -3.46 -4.29 13.39
CA SER A 58 -3.42 -5.72 13.06
C SER A 58 -3.60 -5.98 11.58
N HIS A 59 -4.17 -5.03 10.86
CA HIS A 59 -4.45 -5.16 9.43
C HIS A 59 -3.93 -3.96 8.65
N LEU A 60 -3.36 -4.24 7.48
CA LEU A 60 -2.81 -3.23 6.60
C LEU A 60 -3.17 -3.59 5.16
N ASP A 61 -3.74 -2.65 4.42
CA ASP A 61 -3.96 -2.78 3.00
C ASP A 61 -2.93 -1.93 2.27
N ILE A 62 -2.25 -2.54 1.30
CA ILE A 62 -1.34 -1.84 0.40
C ILE A 62 -1.89 -1.99 -1.01
N GLU A 63 -2.11 -0.85 -1.66
CA GLU A 63 -2.66 -0.79 -3.00
C GLU A 63 -1.59 -0.32 -3.97
N LEU A 64 -1.29 -1.13 -4.98
CA LEU A 64 -0.38 -0.76 -6.06
C LEU A 64 -1.21 -0.45 -7.30
N TYR A 65 -1.05 0.76 -7.83
CA TYR A 65 -1.77 1.20 -9.03
C TYR A 65 -0.82 1.23 -10.22
N THR A 66 -1.18 0.55 -11.29
CA THR A 66 -0.40 0.52 -12.53
C THR A 66 -1.31 0.72 -13.74
N ASP A 67 -0.83 1.43 -14.75
CA ASP A 67 -1.56 1.61 -16.01
C ASP A 67 -1.42 0.38 -16.92
N LEU A 68 -0.26 -0.29 -16.83
CA LEU A 68 0.00 -1.55 -17.55
C LEU A 68 0.22 -2.67 -16.55
N LYS A 69 -0.13 -3.88 -16.93
CA LYS A 69 0.16 -5.05 -16.12
C LYS A 69 1.66 -5.22 -15.98
N ASP A 70 2.17 -5.24 -14.74
CA ASP A 70 3.60 -5.26 -14.44
C ASP A 70 3.95 -6.30 -13.37
N PRO A 71 4.03 -7.58 -13.74
CA PRO A 71 4.34 -8.64 -12.77
C PRO A 71 5.69 -8.48 -12.06
N GLU A 72 6.70 -7.90 -12.72
CA GLU A 72 8.00 -7.69 -12.09
C GLU A 72 7.91 -6.68 -10.95
N LEU A 73 7.13 -5.61 -11.15
CA LEU A 73 6.91 -4.61 -10.10
C LEU A 73 6.15 -5.21 -8.93
N GLU A 74 5.12 -6.00 -9.21
CA GLU A 74 4.36 -6.70 -8.17
C GLU A 74 5.29 -7.61 -7.36
N GLN A 75 6.20 -8.32 -8.01
CA GLN A 75 7.16 -9.21 -7.34
C GLN A 75 8.12 -8.43 -6.44
N LYS A 76 8.50 -7.23 -6.81
CA LYS A 76 9.35 -6.37 -5.96
C LYS A 76 8.64 -6.01 -4.66
N VAL A 77 7.36 -5.69 -4.72
CA VAL A 77 6.55 -5.45 -3.52
C VAL A 77 6.48 -6.72 -2.68
N GLU A 78 6.15 -7.84 -3.31
CA GLU A 78 6.03 -9.13 -2.62
C GLU A 78 7.35 -9.53 -1.94
N ALA A 79 8.49 -9.29 -2.58
CA ALA A 79 9.79 -9.60 -2.01
C ALA A 79 10.06 -8.82 -0.72
N VAL A 80 9.68 -7.54 -0.67
CA VAL A 80 9.80 -6.74 0.55
C VAL A 80 8.91 -7.29 1.65
N LEU A 81 7.65 -7.60 1.33
CA LEU A 81 6.71 -8.16 2.31
C LEU A 81 7.22 -9.49 2.87
N THR A 82 7.73 -10.35 2.00
CA THR A 82 8.30 -11.64 2.40
C THR A 82 9.54 -11.44 3.28
N GLY A 83 10.37 -10.46 2.96
CA GLY A 83 11.54 -10.13 3.75
C GLY A 83 11.20 -9.67 5.16
N TYR A 84 10.06 -9.03 5.35
CA TYR A 84 9.52 -8.67 6.66
C TYR A 84 8.74 -9.80 7.32
N GLU A 85 8.69 -10.98 6.69
CA GLU A 85 7.95 -12.15 7.19
C GLU A 85 6.45 -11.88 7.34
N LEU A 86 5.90 -11.07 6.44
CA LEU A 86 4.47 -10.73 6.44
C LEU A 86 3.72 -11.58 5.43
N PHE A 87 2.63 -12.17 5.89
CA PHE A 87 1.70 -12.89 5.01
C PHE A 87 0.74 -11.90 4.38
N PHE A 88 0.40 -12.15 3.13
CA PHE A 88 -0.53 -11.28 2.42
C PHE A 88 -1.46 -12.10 1.53
N HIS A 89 -2.65 -11.56 1.33
CA HIS A 89 -3.59 -12.02 0.31
C HIS A 89 -3.57 -11.00 -0.82
N LYS A 90 -3.31 -11.48 -2.03
CA LYS A 90 -3.18 -10.60 -3.20
C LYS A 90 -4.42 -10.74 -4.08
N SER A 91 -4.99 -9.63 -4.49
CA SER A 91 -6.08 -9.58 -5.45
C SER A 91 -5.87 -8.43 -6.42
N GLU A 92 -6.62 -8.40 -7.50
CA GLU A 92 -6.45 -7.41 -8.56
C GLU A 92 -7.80 -7.04 -9.15
N VAL A 93 -7.96 -5.76 -9.47
CA VAL A 93 -9.12 -5.26 -10.18
C VAL A 93 -8.68 -4.23 -11.23
N TRP A 94 -9.36 -4.24 -12.36
CA TRP A 94 -9.22 -3.20 -13.38
C TRP A 94 -10.24 -2.10 -13.09
N ILE A 95 -9.77 -0.86 -13.00
CA ILE A 95 -10.62 0.31 -12.75
C ILE A 95 -10.82 1.03 -14.08
N GLU A 96 -11.96 0.81 -14.71
CA GLU A 96 -12.24 1.32 -16.05
C GLU A 96 -12.20 2.86 -16.12
N GLU A 97 -12.73 3.53 -15.11
CA GLU A 97 -12.80 4.99 -15.06
C GLU A 97 -11.42 5.63 -15.00
N GLU A 98 -10.48 4.94 -14.36
CA GLU A 98 -9.12 5.43 -14.16
C GLU A 98 -8.12 4.86 -15.18
N LYS A 99 -8.53 3.84 -15.94
CA LYS A 99 -7.67 3.10 -16.85
C LYS A 99 -6.41 2.56 -16.15
N MET A 100 -6.62 2.00 -14.95
CA MET A 100 -5.55 1.46 -14.12
C MET A 100 -5.93 0.13 -13.51
N TYR A 101 -4.92 -0.69 -13.23
CA TYR A 101 -5.06 -1.85 -12.35
C TYR A 101 -4.83 -1.41 -10.91
N GLU A 102 -5.60 -1.96 -9.99
CA GLU A 102 -5.33 -1.91 -8.57
C GLU A 102 -4.96 -3.31 -8.10
N ILE A 103 -3.73 -3.47 -7.64
CA ILE A 103 -3.27 -4.71 -7.04
C ILE A 103 -3.30 -4.49 -5.53
N LEU A 104 -4.17 -5.23 -4.86
CA LEU A 104 -4.38 -5.11 -3.42
C LEU A 104 -3.62 -6.21 -2.69
N PHE A 105 -2.79 -5.81 -1.74
CA PHE A 105 -2.13 -6.69 -0.79
C PHE A 105 -2.78 -6.48 0.58
N GLU A 106 -3.50 -7.48 1.06
CA GLU A 106 -4.14 -7.45 2.36
C GLU A 106 -3.27 -8.20 3.35
N LEU A 107 -2.79 -7.50 4.37
CA LEU A 107 -1.83 -8.04 5.33
C LEU A 107 -2.40 -8.10 6.72
N THR A 108 -1.99 -9.15 7.45
CA THR A 108 -2.10 -9.21 8.92
C THR A 108 -0.71 -8.90 9.46
N VAL A 109 -0.62 -7.87 10.26
CA VAL A 109 0.66 -7.33 10.73
C VAL A 109 0.81 -7.38 12.25
#